data_7cb7b05547132cdeb898680c3bddc7b0
#
_entry.id   7cb7b05547132cdeb898680c3bddc7b0
#
_cell.length_a   1.000
_cell.length_b   1.000
_cell.length_c   1.000
_cell.angle_alpha   90.00
_cell.angle_beta   90.00
_cell.angle_gamma   90.00
#
_symmetry.space_group_name_H-M   'P 1'
#
loop_
_entity.id
_entity.type
_entity.pdbx_description
1 polymer ?
#
loop_
_entity_poly.entity_id
_entity_poly.type
_entity_poly.pdbx_seq_one_letter_code
_entity_poly.pdbx_strand_id
1 'polypeptide(L)'
;MAVKKNNTAIKNTPKHLLGIQNLSILEAKSILDEAKNFIKLNRSNSKKLDILRGKTQINLFFEPSTRTQSSFDLAGKRLGADVMSMNMDNSALKKGETLIDTAMTLNAICLLYTSDAADE
;
A
#
# COMPACT_ATOMS: atom_id res chain seq x y z
N MET A 1 10.31 -26.99 4.81
CA MET A 1 9.52 -27.06 3.57
C MET A 1 9.68 -25.72 2.83
N ALA A 2 10.33 -25.76 1.70
CA ALA A 2 10.50 -24.55 0.88
C ALA A 2 9.13 -24.15 0.32
N VAL A 3 8.62 -22.99 0.71
CA VAL A 3 7.45 -22.38 0.07
C VAL A 3 7.89 -22.05 -1.36
N LYS A 4 7.36 -22.77 -2.32
CA LYS A 4 7.54 -22.46 -3.74
C LYS A 4 7.15 -21.00 -3.93
N LYS A 5 8.11 -20.19 -4.40
CA LYS A 5 7.86 -18.86 -4.94
C LYS A 5 6.92 -19.05 -6.13
N ASN A 6 5.61 -19.03 -5.91
CA ASN A 6 4.66 -18.82 -6.96
C ASN A 6 4.79 -17.35 -7.37
N ASN A 7 5.72 -17.11 -8.28
CA ASN A 7 5.85 -15.88 -9.04
C ASN A 7 4.68 -15.84 -10.04
N THR A 8 3.46 -15.82 -9.53
CA THR A 8 2.32 -15.41 -10.32
C THR A 8 2.38 -13.90 -10.37
N ALA A 9 3.23 -13.37 -11.25
CA ALA A 9 3.12 -11.98 -11.65
C ALA A 9 1.67 -11.77 -12.05
N ILE A 10 0.97 -10.94 -11.31
CA ILE A 10 -0.40 -10.54 -11.62
C ILE A 10 -0.28 -9.79 -12.94
N LYS A 11 -0.60 -10.47 -14.04
CA LYS A 11 -0.32 -10.03 -15.41
C LYS A 11 -1.05 -8.77 -15.84
N ASN A 12 -1.98 -8.25 -15.02
CA ASN A 12 -2.87 -7.13 -15.37
C ASN A 12 -3.15 -6.20 -14.19
N THR A 13 -2.15 -5.88 -13.36
CA THR A 13 -2.32 -4.84 -12.35
C THR A 13 -1.72 -3.52 -12.83
N PRO A 14 -2.43 -2.40 -12.66
CA PRO A 14 -1.88 -1.10 -12.99
C PRO A 14 -0.67 -0.80 -12.09
N LYS A 15 0.33 -0.10 -12.65
CA LYS A 15 1.51 0.34 -11.88
C LYS A 15 1.11 1.28 -10.73
N HIS A 16 0.10 2.09 -10.95
CA HIS A 16 -0.47 3.04 -10.01
C HIS A 16 -1.99 2.90 -10.00
N LEU A 17 -2.60 2.80 -8.84
CA LEU A 17 -4.04 2.79 -8.68
C LEU A 17 -4.47 4.17 -8.15
N LEU A 18 -4.82 5.08 -9.05
CA LEU A 18 -5.18 6.46 -8.73
C LEU A 18 -6.69 6.69 -8.65
N GLY A 19 -7.48 5.69 -8.99
CA GLY A 19 -8.94 5.73 -8.98
C GLY A 19 -9.51 4.55 -9.75
N ILE A 20 -10.83 4.40 -9.71
CA ILE A 20 -11.53 3.28 -10.36
C ILE A 20 -11.97 3.59 -11.81
N GLN A 21 -11.98 4.86 -12.21
CA GLN A 21 -12.52 5.28 -13.51
C GLN A 21 -11.75 4.67 -14.70
N ASN A 22 -10.44 4.49 -14.54
CA ASN A 22 -9.56 3.95 -15.58
C ASN A 22 -9.21 2.47 -15.36
N LEU A 23 -9.83 1.83 -14.37
CA LEU A 23 -9.60 0.43 -14.05
C LEU A 23 -10.46 -0.45 -14.97
N SER A 24 -9.83 -1.32 -15.74
CA SER A 24 -10.57 -2.30 -16.54
C SER A 24 -11.23 -3.36 -15.67
N ILE A 25 -12.27 -3.99 -16.18
CA ILE A 25 -12.96 -5.09 -15.49
C ILE A 25 -11.98 -6.23 -15.18
N LEU A 26 -11.06 -6.53 -16.08
CA LEU A 26 -10.04 -7.56 -15.89
C LEU A 26 -9.07 -7.23 -14.76
N GLU A 27 -8.62 -5.98 -14.67
CA GLU A 27 -7.75 -5.51 -13.60
C GLU A 27 -8.48 -5.55 -12.25
N ALA A 28 -9.71 -5.04 -12.18
CA ALA A 28 -10.53 -5.09 -10.98
C ALA A 28 -10.76 -6.53 -10.51
N LYS A 29 -11.10 -7.43 -11.42
CA LYS A 29 -11.27 -8.85 -11.12
C LYS A 29 -9.98 -9.49 -10.61
N SER A 30 -8.85 -9.19 -11.21
CA SER A 30 -7.54 -9.69 -10.79
C SER A 30 -7.21 -9.28 -9.37
N ILE A 31 -7.44 -8.02 -9.00
CA ILE A 31 -7.24 -7.51 -7.63
C ILE A 31 -8.15 -8.25 -6.63
N LEU A 32 -9.43 -8.43 -6.97
CA LEU A 32 -10.38 -9.11 -6.10
C LEU A 32 -10.07 -10.61 -5.92
N ASP A 33 -9.61 -11.27 -6.97
CA ASP A 33 -9.22 -12.68 -6.90
C ASP A 33 -7.96 -12.85 -6.05
N GLU A 34 -7.00 -11.94 -6.15
CA GLU A 34 -5.82 -11.95 -5.29
C GLU A 34 -6.18 -11.66 -3.81
N ALA A 35 -7.11 -10.75 -3.56
CA ALA A 35 -7.61 -10.48 -2.22
C ALA A 35 -8.20 -11.74 -1.57
N LYS A 36 -8.89 -12.60 -2.33
CA LYS A 36 -9.40 -13.90 -1.83
C LYS A 36 -8.28 -14.84 -1.40
N ASN A 37 -7.16 -14.83 -2.09
CA ASN A 37 -5.98 -15.62 -1.73
C ASN A 37 -5.39 -15.14 -0.40
N PHE A 38 -5.34 -13.83 -0.16
CA PHE A 38 -4.89 -13.26 1.10
C PHE A 38 -5.84 -13.53 2.29
N ILE A 39 -7.13 -13.74 2.05
CA ILE A 39 -8.06 -14.17 3.11
C ILE A 39 -7.61 -15.53 3.69
N LYS A 40 -7.19 -16.46 2.85
CA LYS A 40 -6.69 -17.76 3.27
C LYS A 40 -5.42 -17.61 4.10
N LEU A 41 -4.50 -16.75 3.67
CA LEU A 41 -3.27 -16.45 4.40
C LEU A 41 -3.58 -15.87 5.79
N ASN A 42 -4.51 -14.92 5.86
CA ASN A 42 -4.91 -14.27 7.10
C ASN A 42 -5.51 -15.23 8.14
N ARG A 43 -6.07 -16.35 7.70
CA ARG A 43 -6.61 -17.42 8.55
C ARG A 43 -5.58 -18.49 8.91
N SER A 44 -4.40 -18.46 8.32
CA SER A 44 -3.32 -19.39 8.64
C SER A 44 -2.54 -18.98 9.89
N ASN A 45 -1.76 -19.90 10.44
CA ASN A 45 -0.91 -19.64 11.61
C ASN A 45 0.28 -18.72 11.27
N SER A 46 0.80 -18.81 10.05
CA SER A 46 1.88 -17.96 9.55
C SER A 46 1.30 -16.89 8.63
N LYS A 47 1.22 -15.66 9.13
CA LYS A 47 0.57 -14.54 8.43
C LYS A 47 1.56 -13.59 7.77
N LYS A 48 2.86 -13.81 7.92
CA LYS A 48 3.90 -12.98 7.33
C LYS A 48 4.46 -13.58 6.05
N LEU A 49 4.66 -12.73 5.07
CA LEU A 49 5.34 -13.01 3.80
C LEU A 49 6.54 -12.09 3.66
N ASP A 50 7.47 -12.45 2.78
CA ASP A 50 8.68 -11.67 2.48
C ASP A 50 8.63 -10.97 1.11
N ILE A 51 7.44 -10.79 0.55
CA ILE A 51 7.24 -10.25 -0.81
C ILE A 51 7.80 -8.82 -0.91
N LEU A 52 7.60 -8.01 0.13
CA LEU A 52 8.04 -6.61 0.20
C LEU A 52 9.26 -6.42 1.12
N ARG A 53 10.00 -7.47 1.41
CA ARG A 53 11.21 -7.38 2.23
C ARG A 53 12.22 -6.41 1.62
N GLY A 54 12.74 -5.51 2.45
CA GLY A 54 13.66 -4.46 2.04
C GLY A 54 13.01 -3.29 1.30
N LYS A 55 11.67 -3.26 1.22
CA LYS A 55 10.92 -2.12 0.68
C LYS A 55 10.29 -1.31 1.80
N THR A 56 10.22 0.00 1.62
CA THR A 56 9.54 0.91 2.54
C THR A 56 8.19 1.30 1.95
N GLN A 57 7.14 1.12 2.73
CA GLN A 57 5.78 1.58 2.42
C GLN A 57 5.49 2.83 3.24
N ILE A 58 5.06 3.90 2.59
CA ILE A 58 4.59 5.10 3.27
C ILE A 58 3.09 5.26 3.04
N ASN A 59 2.36 5.41 4.14
CA ASN A 59 0.93 5.70 4.14
C ASN A 59 0.75 7.17 4.49
N LEU A 60 0.29 7.98 3.53
CA LEU A 60 0.00 9.40 3.71
C LEU A 60 -1.51 9.58 3.79
N PHE A 61 -2.02 9.98 4.95
CA PHE A 61 -3.44 10.21 5.16
C PHE A 61 -3.71 11.67 5.50
N PHE A 62 -4.63 12.26 4.77
CA PHE A 62 -5.08 13.64 4.95
C PHE A 62 -6.35 13.71 5.79
N GLU A 63 -7.10 12.62 5.84
CA GLU A 63 -8.29 12.47 6.66
C GLU A 63 -8.12 11.41 7.76
N PRO A 64 -8.77 11.59 8.92
CA PRO A 64 -8.72 10.59 10.00
C PRO A 64 -9.56 9.37 9.63
N SER A 65 -8.97 8.41 8.94
CA SER A 65 -9.60 7.14 8.55
C SER A 65 -8.92 5.96 9.22
N THR A 66 -9.35 5.64 10.44
CA THR A 66 -8.74 4.59 11.26
C THR A 66 -8.75 3.22 10.57
N ARG A 67 -9.86 2.85 9.93
CA ARG A 67 -9.99 1.55 9.25
C ARG A 67 -9.04 1.44 8.06
N THR A 68 -9.01 2.45 7.20
CA THR A 68 -8.17 2.46 6.01
C THR A 68 -6.69 2.48 6.39
N GLN A 69 -6.30 3.35 7.30
CA GLN A 69 -4.92 3.41 7.80
C GLN A 69 -4.47 2.07 8.37
N SER A 70 -5.28 1.48 9.27
CA SER A 70 -4.96 0.20 9.90
C SER A 70 -4.87 -0.94 8.88
N SER A 71 -5.71 -0.93 7.85
CA SER A 71 -5.69 -1.94 6.80
C SER A 71 -4.40 -1.90 5.99
N PHE A 72 -3.98 -0.72 5.55
CA PHE A 72 -2.74 -0.55 4.80
C PHE A 72 -1.50 -0.80 5.65
N ASP A 73 -1.49 -0.32 6.90
CA ASP A 73 -0.40 -0.55 7.85
C ASP A 73 -0.19 -2.05 8.08
N LEU A 74 -1.27 -2.76 8.38
CA LEU A 74 -1.22 -4.20 8.61
C LEU A 74 -0.84 -4.99 7.36
N ALA A 75 -1.38 -4.62 6.19
CA ALA A 75 -1.07 -5.27 4.93
C ALA A 75 0.42 -5.16 4.58
N GLY A 76 1.00 -3.97 4.67
CA GLY A 76 2.43 -3.76 4.43
C GLY A 76 3.30 -4.59 5.36
N LYS A 77 3.01 -4.58 6.65
CA LYS A 77 3.74 -5.38 7.65
C LYS A 77 3.64 -6.88 7.41
N ARG A 78 2.48 -7.37 7.01
CA ARG A 78 2.29 -8.80 6.66
C ARG A 78 3.01 -9.21 5.39
N LEU A 79 3.18 -8.29 4.44
CA LEU A 79 3.95 -8.52 3.23
C LEU A 79 5.47 -8.36 3.43
N GLY A 80 5.92 -7.96 4.61
CA GLY A 80 7.32 -7.85 4.98
C GLY A 80 7.94 -6.48 4.72
N ALA A 81 7.14 -5.45 4.41
CA ALA A 81 7.63 -4.09 4.25
C ALA A 81 7.95 -3.43 5.59
N ASP A 82 8.86 -2.45 5.54
CA ASP A 82 8.97 -1.42 6.58
C ASP A 82 7.88 -0.38 6.35
N VAL A 83 7.00 -0.18 7.31
CA VAL A 83 5.80 0.65 7.13
C VAL A 83 5.89 1.91 7.97
N MET A 84 5.70 3.06 7.32
CA MET A 84 5.55 4.37 7.94
C MET A 84 4.17 4.93 7.64
N SER A 85 3.42 5.28 8.67
CA SER A 85 2.13 5.96 8.52
C SER A 85 2.22 7.38 9.04
N MET A 86 1.81 8.34 8.22
CA MET A 86 1.89 9.78 8.51
C MET A 86 0.51 10.41 8.36
N ASN A 87 0.13 11.18 9.37
CA ASN A 87 -1.05 12.03 9.29
C ASN A 87 -0.60 13.44 8.91
N MET A 88 -1.11 13.95 7.79
CA MET A 88 -0.68 15.23 7.24
C MET A 88 -1.27 16.45 7.96
N ASP A 89 -2.29 16.29 8.80
CA ASP A 89 -2.89 17.40 9.57
C ASP A 89 -1.91 18.06 10.54
N ASN A 90 -0.93 17.29 11.03
CA ASN A 90 0.03 17.74 12.05
C ASN A 90 1.48 17.85 11.55
N SER A 91 1.71 17.67 10.25
CA SER A 91 3.04 17.55 9.67
C SER A 91 3.52 18.85 9.01
N ALA A 92 4.52 18.72 8.15
CA ALA A 92 5.23 19.77 7.44
C ALA A 92 4.36 20.85 6.76
N LEU A 93 3.10 20.57 6.39
CA LEU A 93 2.17 21.56 5.82
C LEU A 93 1.93 22.73 6.76
N LYS A 94 1.88 22.51 8.09
CA LYS A 94 1.79 23.58 9.10
C LYS A 94 3.07 24.40 9.24
N LYS A 95 4.20 23.89 8.72
CA LYS A 95 5.52 24.55 8.73
C LYS A 95 5.84 25.28 7.44
N GLY A 96 4.86 25.41 6.50
CA GLY A 96 5.01 26.08 5.23
C GLY A 96 5.66 25.24 4.12
N GLU A 97 5.83 23.93 4.34
CA GLU A 97 6.27 22.99 3.31
C GLU A 97 5.12 22.67 2.38
N THR A 98 5.38 22.63 1.06
CA THR A 98 4.37 22.24 0.07
C THR A 98 4.19 20.72 0.05
N LEU A 99 3.01 20.26 -0.40
CA LEU A 99 2.75 18.82 -0.61
C LEU A 99 3.77 18.20 -1.59
N ILE A 100 4.18 18.97 -2.62
CA ILE A 100 5.20 18.53 -3.58
C ILE A 100 6.55 18.32 -2.90
N ASP A 101 6.97 19.25 -2.04
CA ASP A 101 8.24 19.13 -1.29
C ASP A 101 8.23 17.92 -0.37
N THR A 102 7.13 17.69 0.34
CA THR A 102 6.94 16.51 1.17
C THR A 102 7.00 15.23 0.33
N ALA A 103 6.30 15.18 -0.79
CA ALA A 103 6.29 14.03 -1.69
C ALA A 103 7.68 13.74 -2.25
N MET A 104 8.44 14.76 -2.65
CA MET A 104 9.81 14.59 -3.16
C MET A 104 10.77 14.07 -2.08
N THR A 105 10.66 14.59 -0.85
CA THR A 105 11.46 14.11 0.28
C THR A 105 11.16 12.64 0.58
N LEU A 106 9.89 12.28 0.63
CA LEU A 106 9.46 10.91 0.88
C LEU A 106 9.86 9.97 -0.27
N ASN A 107 9.81 10.45 -1.51
CA ASN A 107 10.23 9.67 -2.67
C ASN A 107 11.72 9.29 -2.63
N ALA A 108 12.55 10.11 -2.01
CA ALA A 108 13.97 9.81 -1.83
C ALA A 108 14.23 8.61 -0.89
N ILE A 109 13.29 8.32 0.01
CA ILE A 109 13.41 7.24 1.02
C ILE A 109 12.45 6.08 0.80
N CYS A 110 11.50 6.19 -0.13
CA CYS A 110 10.40 5.25 -0.28
C CYS A 110 10.24 4.71 -1.69
N LEU A 111 9.87 3.44 -1.79
CA LEU A 111 9.57 2.75 -3.04
C LEU A 111 8.07 2.46 -3.24
N LEU A 112 7.25 2.67 -2.22
CA LEU A 112 5.83 2.34 -2.24
C LEU A 112 5.05 3.35 -1.43
N TYR A 113 4.02 3.96 -2.04
CA TYR A 113 3.13 4.91 -1.40
C TYR A 113 1.69 4.42 -1.36
N THR A 114 1.01 4.76 -0.27
CA THR A 114 -0.46 4.79 -0.23
C THR A 114 -0.94 6.13 0.29
N SER A 115 -2.00 6.68 -0.27
CA SER A 115 -2.57 7.97 0.13
C SER A 115 -4.08 7.96 -0.08
N ASP A 116 -4.79 8.69 0.74
CA ASP A 116 -6.23 8.95 0.61
C ASP A 116 -6.51 10.27 -0.15
N ALA A 117 -5.48 11.00 -0.55
CA ALA A 117 -5.62 12.27 -1.27
C ALA A 117 -6.12 12.13 -2.72
N ALA A 118 -6.36 10.91 -3.21
CA ALA A 118 -6.79 10.67 -4.59
C ALA A 118 -8.28 11.00 -4.86
N ASP A 119 -9.04 11.36 -3.82
CA ASP A 119 -10.48 11.62 -3.90
C ASP A 119 -10.83 13.13 -4.00
N GLU A 120 -9.85 14.02 -4.10
CA GLU A 120 -10.06 15.46 -4.29
C GLU A 120 -10.00 15.89 -5.76
#